data_caea24e1bbd34e3d36e43b2077f4fd68
#
_entry.id   caea24e1bbd34e3d36e43b2077f4fd68
#
_cell.length_a   1.000
_cell.length_b   1.000
_cell.length_c   1.000
_cell.angle_alpha   90.00
_cell.angle_beta   90.00
_cell.angle_gamma   90.00
#
_symmetry.space_group_name_H-M   'P 1'
#
loop_
_entity.id
_entity.type
_entity.pdbx_description
1 polymer ?
#
loop_
_entity_poly.entity_id
_entity_poly.type
_entity_poly.pdbx_seq_one_letter_code
_entity_poly.pdbx_strand_id
1 'polypeptide(L)'
;LKGPVLTIRKFNKKLESIDDLLRGGSLTVNMARFLEAAVQAKLNIIISGGTGTGKTTLLNILSGFLGEDERIITIEDAAELKLHQKHVISLETRLINYEGEGEVTIRDLVRNSLRMRPDRIIVGEVRGKEAFDMMQAMNTGHEGSH
;
A
#
# COMPACT_ATOMS: atom_id res chain seq x y z
N LEU A 1 -24.16 -16.46 -25.36
CA LEU A 1 -23.95 -15.81 -24.06
C LEU A 1 -24.67 -16.62 -22.98
N LYS A 2 -23.94 -17.08 -21.94
CA LYS A 2 -24.51 -17.93 -20.88
C LYS A 2 -25.23 -17.15 -19.76
N GLY A 3 -25.56 -15.87 -19.95
CA GLY A 3 -26.20 -15.01 -18.97
C GLY A 3 -25.20 -14.23 -18.10
N PRO A 4 -25.71 -13.41 -17.15
CA PRO A 4 -24.88 -12.60 -16.26
C PRO A 4 -24.10 -13.49 -15.28
N VAL A 5 -22.85 -13.10 -15.00
CA VAL A 5 -21.98 -13.78 -14.03
C VAL A 5 -21.62 -12.81 -12.92
N LEU A 6 -21.76 -13.23 -11.66
CA LEU A 6 -21.37 -12.46 -10.48
C LEU A 6 -20.21 -13.16 -9.77
N THR A 7 -19.12 -12.44 -9.56
CA THR A 7 -17.98 -12.90 -8.74
C THR A 7 -17.91 -12.06 -7.47
N ILE A 8 -17.96 -12.69 -6.31
CA ILE A 8 -17.87 -12.03 -5.01
C ILE A 8 -16.50 -12.36 -4.40
N ARG A 9 -15.64 -11.35 -4.22
CA ARG A 9 -14.37 -11.45 -3.50
C ARG A 9 -14.61 -11.15 -2.02
N LYS A 10 -14.48 -12.17 -1.18
CA LYS A 10 -14.59 -12.01 0.28
C LYS A 10 -13.23 -11.66 0.86
N PHE A 11 -13.19 -10.66 1.75
CA PHE A 11 -11.99 -10.37 2.54
C PHE A 11 -11.79 -11.48 3.58
N ASN A 12 -10.59 -12.07 3.60
CA ASN A 12 -10.26 -13.12 4.55
C ASN A 12 -9.67 -12.47 5.82
N LYS A 13 -10.34 -12.66 6.96
CA LYS A 13 -9.93 -12.10 8.25
C LYS A 13 -8.88 -12.95 9.02
N LYS A 14 -8.33 -14.00 8.41
CA LYS A 14 -7.52 -15.00 9.13
C LYS A 14 -6.08 -14.60 9.42
N LEU A 15 -5.52 -13.59 8.76
CA LEU A 15 -4.13 -13.16 8.93
C LEU A 15 -4.14 -11.65 9.20
N GLU A 16 -4.10 -11.27 10.47
CA GLU A 16 -4.19 -9.86 10.90
C GLU A 16 -2.93 -9.37 11.63
N SER A 17 -2.02 -10.30 12.00
CA SER A 17 -0.83 -9.98 12.78
C SER A 17 0.43 -10.69 12.28
N ILE A 18 1.59 -10.16 12.68
CA ILE A 18 2.89 -10.81 12.43
C ILE A 18 2.96 -12.19 13.08
N ASP A 19 2.32 -12.38 14.25
CA ASP A 19 2.28 -13.66 14.96
C ASP A 19 1.53 -14.74 14.16
N ASP A 20 0.53 -14.36 13.37
CA ASP A 20 -0.17 -15.29 12.49
C ASP A 20 0.77 -15.82 11.39
N LEU A 21 1.63 -14.94 10.83
CA LEU A 21 2.62 -15.32 9.83
C LEU A 21 3.74 -16.20 10.43
N LEU A 22 4.13 -15.94 11.68
CA LEU A 22 5.11 -16.76 12.41
C LEU A 22 4.55 -18.13 12.70
N ARG A 23 3.34 -18.22 13.25
CA ARG A 23 2.65 -19.51 13.56
C ARG A 23 2.36 -20.32 12.30
N GLY A 24 2.03 -19.65 11.21
CA GLY A 24 1.81 -20.29 9.90
C GLY A 24 3.10 -20.70 9.18
N GLY A 25 4.28 -20.40 9.72
CA GLY A 25 5.58 -20.70 9.10
C GLY A 25 5.88 -19.88 7.85
N SER A 26 5.12 -18.82 7.60
CA SER A 26 5.34 -17.91 6.45
C SER A 26 6.55 -17.00 6.66
N LEU A 27 6.87 -16.69 7.91
CA LEU A 27 8.05 -15.92 8.32
C LEU A 27 8.77 -16.60 9.48
N THR A 28 10.10 -16.42 9.55
CA THR A 28 10.86 -16.72 10.74
C THR A 28 10.91 -15.52 11.69
N VAL A 29 11.24 -15.73 12.95
CA VAL A 29 11.39 -14.64 13.93
C VAL A 29 12.43 -13.61 13.46
N ASN A 30 13.55 -14.05 12.88
CA ASN A 30 14.58 -13.15 12.38
C ASN A 30 14.10 -12.32 11.18
N MET A 31 13.29 -12.90 10.28
CA MET A 31 12.69 -12.16 9.16
C MET A 31 11.70 -11.12 9.69
N ALA A 32 10.87 -11.46 10.68
CA ALA A 32 9.94 -10.52 11.29
C ALA A 32 10.66 -9.33 11.93
N ARG A 33 11.71 -9.59 12.72
CA ARG A 33 12.54 -8.53 13.32
C ARG A 33 13.22 -7.63 12.29
N PHE A 34 13.72 -8.23 11.21
CA PHE A 34 14.31 -7.46 10.13
C PHE A 34 13.29 -6.54 9.45
N LEU A 35 12.09 -7.05 9.16
CA LEU A 35 11.01 -6.26 8.54
C LEU A 35 10.56 -5.12 9.46
N GLU A 36 10.39 -5.38 10.74
CA GLU A 36 10.07 -4.35 11.74
C GLU A 36 11.14 -3.25 11.75
N ALA A 37 12.42 -3.63 11.85
CA ALA A 37 13.52 -2.68 11.83
C ALA A 37 13.58 -1.88 10.52
N ALA A 38 13.33 -2.50 9.37
CA ALA A 38 13.28 -1.84 8.07
C ALA A 38 12.15 -0.79 8.00
N VAL A 39 10.96 -1.12 8.52
CA VAL A 39 9.84 -0.18 8.61
C VAL A 39 10.19 0.99 9.52
N GLN A 40 10.73 0.73 10.71
CA GLN A 40 11.10 1.77 11.68
C GLN A 40 12.23 2.66 11.16
N ALA A 41 13.20 2.08 10.43
CA ALA A 41 14.29 2.81 9.78
C ALA A 41 13.86 3.62 8.55
N LYS A 42 12.57 3.63 8.22
CA LYS A 42 12.01 4.33 7.04
C LYS A 42 12.59 3.88 5.70
N LEU A 43 12.97 2.61 5.58
CA LEU A 43 13.43 2.06 4.32
C LEU A 43 12.28 1.94 3.32
N ASN A 44 12.61 2.12 2.05
CA ASN A 44 11.69 1.83 0.95
C ASN A 44 11.50 0.32 0.81
N ILE A 45 10.27 -0.16 0.92
CA ILE A 45 9.93 -1.58 0.87
C ILE A 45 9.03 -1.85 -0.33
N ILE A 46 9.42 -2.82 -1.15
CA ILE A 46 8.63 -3.30 -2.27
C ILE A 46 8.23 -4.75 -2.02
N ILE A 47 6.93 -5.02 -2.09
CA ILE A 47 6.37 -6.37 -1.95
C ILE A 47 5.94 -6.86 -3.33
N SER A 48 6.61 -7.91 -3.82
CA SER A 48 6.36 -8.50 -5.14
C SER A 48 5.80 -9.91 -5.02
N GLY A 49 4.95 -10.29 -5.94
CA GLY A 49 4.36 -11.63 -6.00
C GLY A 49 3.12 -11.70 -6.90
N GLY A 50 2.67 -12.91 -7.23
CA GLY A 50 1.47 -13.14 -8.03
C GLY A 50 0.16 -12.77 -7.31
N THR A 51 -0.96 -12.88 -8.01
CA THR A 51 -2.29 -12.68 -7.43
C THR A 51 -2.57 -13.72 -6.35
N GLY A 52 -3.12 -13.32 -5.21
CA GLY A 52 -3.49 -14.23 -4.12
C GLY A 52 -2.34 -14.72 -3.25
N THR A 53 -1.10 -14.22 -3.44
CA THR A 53 0.08 -14.63 -2.63
C THR A 53 0.17 -13.95 -1.28
N GLY A 54 -0.75 -13.03 -0.95
CA GLY A 54 -0.78 -12.35 0.35
C GLY A 54 -0.04 -11.02 0.41
N LYS A 55 0.28 -10.39 -0.74
CA LYS A 55 0.96 -9.08 -0.78
C LYS A 55 0.26 -8.02 0.06
N THR A 56 -1.03 -7.80 -0.16
CA THR A 56 -1.85 -6.82 0.58
C THR A 56 -1.93 -7.18 2.06
N THR A 57 -2.00 -8.47 2.39
CA THR A 57 -1.97 -8.96 3.78
C THR A 57 -0.65 -8.61 4.45
N LEU A 58 0.48 -8.90 3.79
CA LEU A 58 1.80 -8.55 4.33
C LEU A 58 1.96 -7.03 4.48
N LEU A 59 1.55 -6.26 3.47
CA LEU A 59 1.59 -4.80 3.52
C LEU A 59 0.79 -4.26 4.71
N ASN A 60 -0.42 -4.80 4.93
CA ASN A 60 -1.28 -4.40 6.04
C ASN A 60 -0.65 -4.75 7.41
N ILE A 61 -0.03 -5.94 7.53
CA ILE A 61 0.68 -6.37 8.75
C ILE A 61 1.89 -5.45 9.01
N LEU A 62 2.70 -5.15 8.00
CA LEU A 62 3.86 -4.26 8.13
C LEU A 62 3.45 -2.83 8.50
N SER A 63 2.29 -2.38 8.05
CA SER A 63 1.74 -1.08 8.42
C SER A 63 1.46 -0.97 9.93
N GLY A 64 1.30 -2.10 10.63
CA GLY A 64 1.19 -2.14 12.08
C GLY A 64 2.46 -1.74 12.84
N PHE A 65 3.63 -1.74 12.18
CA PHE A 65 4.89 -1.28 12.78
C PHE A 65 5.15 0.21 12.61
N LEU A 66 4.27 0.93 11.91
CA LEU A 66 4.35 2.38 11.78
C LEU A 66 4.00 3.07 13.10
N GLY A 67 4.65 4.20 13.37
CA GLY A 67 4.37 4.99 14.56
C GLY A 67 2.94 5.54 14.58
N GLU A 68 2.32 5.61 15.77
CA GLU A 68 0.95 6.09 15.93
C GLU A 68 0.74 7.55 15.53
N ASP A 69 1.79 8.36 15.63
CA ASP A 69 1.75 9.80 15.36
C ASP A 69 2.27 10.14 13.95
N GLU A 70 2.66 9.14 13.16
CA GLU A 70 3.09 9.36 11.77
C GLU A 70 1.89 9.77 10.89
N ARG A 71 2.13 10.75 10.02
CA ARG A 71 1.18 11.14 8.97
C ARG A 71 1.31 10.20 7.78
N ILE A 72 0.33 9.34 7.59
CA ILE A 72 0.35 8.29 6.58
C ILE A 72 -0.63 8.64 5.46
N ILE A 73 -0.19 8.50 4.22
CA ILE A 73 -1.06 8.59 3.05
C ILE A 73 -1.09 7.21 2.40
N THR A 74 -2.29 6.66 2.22
CA THR A 74 -2.48 5.43 1.43
C THR A 74 -3.02 5.80 0.05
N ILE A 75 -2.55 5.09 -0.97
CA ILE A 75 -2.96 5.26 -2.36
C ILE A 75 -3.31 3.88 -2.90
N GLU A 76 -4.56 3.68 -3.28
CA GLU A 76 -5.11 2.37 -3.67
C GLU A 76 -6.09 2.53 -4.84
N ASP A 77 -6.28 1.47 -5.62
CA ASP A 77 -7.38 1.42 -6.61
C ASP A 77 -8.74 1.29 -5.92
N ALA A 78 -8.79 0.51 -4.85
CA ALA A 78 -9.91 0.44 -3.92
C ALA A 78 -9.35 0.25 -2.52
N ALA A 79 -9.92 0.93 -1.52
CA ALA A 79 -9.41 0.89 -0.15
C ALA A 79 -9.52 -0.52 0.45
N GLU A 80 -8.40 -1.22 0.56
CA GLU A 80 -8.27 -2.53 1.19
C GLU A 80 -7.45 -2.48 2.49
N LEU A 81 -6.56 -1.49 2.64
CA LEU A 81 -5.71 -1.32 3.81
C LEU A 81 -6.49 -0.83 5.02
N LYS A 82 -6.19 -1.43 6.17
CA LYS A 82 -6.79 -1.08 7.46
C LYS A 82 -5.72 -0.63 8.43
N LEU A 83 -5.43 0.65 8.45
CA LEU A 83 -4.48 1.25 9.35
C LEU A 83 -5.17 1.75 10.61
N HIS A 84 -4.47 1.65 11.75
CA HIS A 84 -4.98 2.04 13.06
C HIS A 84 -4.38 3.35 13.59
N GLN A 85 -3.43 3.94 12.85
CA GLN A 85 -2.78 5.18 13.24
C GLN A 85 -3.77 6.36 13.24
N LYS A 86 -3.48 7.36 14.04
CA LYS A 86 -4.38 8.52 14.26
C LYS A 86 -4.54 9.42 13.04
N HIS A 87 -3.51 9.47 12.18
CA HIS A 87 -3.48 10.39 11.05
C HIS A 87 -3.26 9.66 9.72
N VAL A 88 -4.30 9.04 9.22
CA VAL A 88 -4.31 8.35 7.92
C VAL A 88 -5.18 9.10 6.93
N ILE A 89 -4.64 9.37 5.75
CA ILE A 89 -5.35 9.95 4.62
C ILE A 89 -5.37 8.91 3.52
N SER A 90 -6.56 8.41 3.18
CA SER A 90 -6.75 7.43 2.13
C SER A 90 -7.14 8.11 0.83
N LEU A 91 -6.39 7.83 -0.23
CA LEU A 91 -6.62 8.31 -1.58
C LEU A 91 -6.93 7.12 -2.48
N GLU A 92 -7.98 7.22 -3.27
CA GLU A 92 -8.36 6.19 -4.24
C GLU A 92 -8.30 6.73 -5.66
N THR A 93 -7.93 5.86 -6.60
CA THR A 93 -7.97 6.20 -8.03
C THR A 93 -9.41 6.40 -8.46
N ARG A 94 -9.57 7.10 -9.55
CA ARG A 94 -10.87 7.26 -10.20
C ARG A 94 -10.75 6.89 -11.67
N LEU A 95 -11.59 5.96 -12.08
CA LEU A 95 -11.68 5.57 -13.48
C LEU A 95 -12.29 6.72 -14.31
N ILE A 96 -11.92 6.73 -15.58
CA ILE A 96 -12.51 7.62 -16.59
C ILE A 96 -14.04 7.45 -16.59
N ASN A 97 -14.77 8.54 -16.70
CA ASN A 97 -16.24 8.51 -16.79
C ASN A 97 -16.69 8.16 -18.23
N TYR A 98 -18.01 8.05 -18.44
CA TYR A 98 -18.58 7.74 -19.76
C TYR A 98 -18.32 8.81 -20.82
N GLU A 99 -17.95 10.03 -20.41
CA GLU A 99 -17.60 11.15 -21.29
C GLU A 99 -16.11 11.18 -21.64
N GLY A 100 -15.33 10.26 -21.10
CA GLY A 100 -13.90 10.16 -21.33
C GLY A 100 -13.06 11.09 -20.43
N GLU A 101 -13.64 11.62 -19.34
CA GLU A 101 -13.00 12.59 -18.45
C GLU A 101 -12.93 12.11 -17.00
N GLY A 102 -12.14 12.84 -16.23
CA GLY A 102 -12.11 12.70 -14.77
C GLY A 102 -11.28 11.54 -14.25
N GLU A 103 -10.41 10.94 -15.05
CA GLU A 103 -9.45 9.95 -14.57
C GLU A 103 -8.50 10.53 -13.52
N VAL A 104 -8.26 9.77 -12.45
CA VAL A 104 -7.23 10.07 -11.45
C VAL A 104 -6.40 8.81 -11.26
N THR A 105 -5.16 8.83 -11.71
CA THR A 105 -4.26 7.68 -11.68
C THR A 105 -3.48 7.59 -10.37
N ILE A 106 -2.91 6.41 -10.06
CA ILE A 106 -1.96 6.25 -8.94
C ILE A 106 -0.81 7.26 -9.05
N ARG A 107 -0.29 7.51 -10.26
CA ARG A 107 0.77 8.49 -10.51
C ARG A 107 0.38 9.89 -10.06
N ASP A 108 -0.84 10.33 -10.39
CA ASP A 108 -1.33 11.66 -10.01
C ASP A 108 -1.45 11.78 -8.50
N LEU A 109 -1.96 10.74 -7.85
CA LEU A 109 -2.10 10.67 -6.39
C LEU A 109 -0.75 10.67 -5.69
N VAL A 110 0.25 9.92 -6.18
CA VAL A 110 1.61 9.93 -5.65
C VAL A 110 2.22 11.33 -5.75
N ARG A 111 2.14 11.97 -6.92
CA ARG A 111 2.67 13.34 -7.10
C ARG A 111 2.00 14.35 -6.18
N ASN A 112 0.69 14.21 -5.96
CA ASN A 112 -0.05 15.09 -5.08
C ASN A 112 0.29 14.83 -3.60
N SER A 113 0.43 13.56 -3.20
CA SER A 113 0.75 13.16 -1.84
C SER A 113 2.08 13.71 -1.34
N LEU A 114 3.09 13.84 -2.21
CA LEU A 114 4.39 14.43 -1.88
C LEU A 114 4.28 15.88 -1.38
N ARG A 115 3.24 16.62 -1.82
CA ARG A 115 2.98 18.01 -1.38
C ARG A 115 2.18 18.09 -0.07
N MET A 116 1.70 16.96 0.43
CA MET A 116 0.89 16.89 1.65
C MET A 116 1.72 16.68 2.92
N ARG A 117 3.05 16.74 2.84
CA ARG A 117 4.02 16.48 3.93
C ARG A 117 3.75 15.14 4.64
N PRO A 118 3.74 14.02 3.94
CA PRO A 118 3.58 12.72 4.57
C PRO A 118 4.86 12.30 5.29
N ASP A 119 4.73 11.56 6.41
CA ASP A 119 5.82 10.78 6.98
C ASP A 119 6.00 9.47 6.23
N ARG A 120 4.88 8.93 5.70
CA ARG A 120 4.82 7.69 4.94
C ARG A 120 3.81 7.78 3.80
N ILE A 121 4.17 7.18 2.68
CA ILE A 121 3.26 6.92 1.57
C ILE A 121 3.20 5.41 1.37
N ILE A 122 2.00 4.84 1.38
CA ILE A 122 1.76 3.43 1.16
C ILE A 122 0.94 3.30 -0.12
N VAL A 123 1.50 2.62 -1.12
CA VAL A 123 0.80 2.35 -2.37
C VAL A 123 0.36 0.90 -2.36
N GLY A 124 -0.95 0.65 -2.44
CA GLY A 124 -1.55 -0.67 -2.30
C GLY A 124 -1.15 -1.62 -3.42
N GLU A 125 -1.13 -1.13 -4.65
CA GLU A 125 -0.59 -1.87 -5.79
C GLU A 125 -0.09 -0.92 -6.89
N VAL A 126 0.85 -1.41 -7.68
CA VAL A 126 1.38 -0.71 -8.86
C VAL A 126 1.46 -1.70 -10.01
N ARG A 127 0.92 -1.33 -11.16
CA ARG A 127 0.89 -2.16 -12.36
C ARG A 127 1.52 -1.40 -13.53
N GLY A 128 2.46 -2.05 -14.24
CA GLY A 128 3.01 -1.50 -15.47
C GLY A 128 3.95 -0.30 -15.29
N LYS A 129 3.79 0.72 -16.11
CA LYS A 129 4.71 1.86 -16.22
C LYS A 129 4.76 2.74 -14.95
N GLU A 130 3.69 2.77 -14.17
CA GLU A 130 3.62 3.54 -12.92
C GLU A 130 4.64 3.08 -11.87
N ALA A 131 5.07 1.81 -11.94
CA ALA A 131 6.08 1.26 -11.02
C ALA A 131 7.41 2.04 -11.11
N PHE A 132 7.82 2.41 -12.32
CA PHE A 132 9.03 3.19 -12.54
C PHE A 132 8.90 4.62 -12.01
N ASP A 133 7.78 5.27 -12.27
CA ASP A 133 7.48 6.61 -11.78
C ASP A 133 7.44 6.65 -10.25
N MET A 134 6.87 5.62 -9.62
CA MET A 134 6.83 5.50 -8.16
C MET A 134 8.24 5.32 -7.59
N MET A 135 9.08 4.45 -8.15
CA MET A 135 10.47 4.27 -7.71
C MET A 135 11.27 5.56 -7.84
N GLN A 136 11.04 6.33 -8.90
CA GLN A 136 11.66 7.64 -9.09
C GLN A 136 11.19 8.63 -8.02
N ALA A 137 9.88 8.67 -7.71
CA ALA A 137 9.32 9.52 -6.65
C ALA A 137 9.88 9.14 -5.26
N MET A 138 10.09 7.84 -4.99
CA MET A 138 10.71 7.36 -3.75
C MET A 138 12.15 7.82 -3.59
N ASN A 139 12.90 8.00 -4.69
CA ASN A 139 14.28 8.48 -4.67
C ASN A 139 14.39 10.01 -4.57
N THR A 140 13.40 10.75 -5.10
CA THR A 140 13.42 12.22 -5.12
C THR A 140 12.72 12.85 -3.90
N GLY A 141 12.08 12.07 -3.06
CA GLY A 141 11.30 12.55 -1.89
C GLY A 141 12.10 13.29 -0.82
N HIS A 142 13.42 13.38 -0.92
CA HIS A 142 14.27 14.15 -0.01
C HIS A 142 14.75 15.51 -0.58
N GLU A 143 14.51 15.83 -1.85
CA GLU A 143 14.97 17.09 -2.47
C GLU A 143 13.89 18.19 -2.54
N GLY A 144 12.74 18.00 -1.92
CA GLY A 144 11.60 18.94 -1.98
C GLY A 144 11.46 19.92 -0.81
N SER A 145 12.50 20.15 -0.01
CA SER A 145 12.48 21.16 1.06
C SER A 145 13.43 22.30 0.73
N HIS A 146 13.00 23.19 -0.14
CA HIS A 146 13.46 24.58 -0.21
C HIS A 146 12.24 25.49 -0.27
#